data_c52fe937d780270abbcba0a7fb287d0c
#
_entry.id   c52fe937d780270abbcba0a7fb287d0c
#
_cell.length_a   1.000
_cell.length_b   1.000
_cell.length_c   1.000
_cell.angle_alpha   90.00
_cell.angle_beta   90.00
_cell.angle_gamma   90.00
#
_symmetry.space_group_name_H-M   'P 1'
#
loop_
_entity.id
_entity.type
_entity.pdbx_description
1 polymer ?
#
loop_
_entity_poly.entity_id
_entity_poly.type
_entity_poly.pdbx_seq_one_letter_code
_entity_poly.pdbx_strand_id
1 'polypeptide(L)'
;MLQLATKADRGAVNEIARQVHALHVEWRPDLYCMVEELYPQERFGECIAKRQLYVAKIEGNVVGYALLVIRDICQSGVVPHRVMEIQELAVHEAAQGHGIGTEMMGDVRVLAKAFRCDQLKLGGYPQNERAIRFYEANGFMIRSIDMQQSI
;
A
#
# COMPACT_ATOMS: atom_id res chain seq x y z
N MET A 1 -1.82 -4.63 15.12
CA MET A 1 -2.86 -4.83 14.09
C MET A 1 -2.32 -5.44 12.81
N LEU A 2 -1.25 -4.87 12.21
CA LEU A 2 -0.60 -5.46 11.03
C LEU A 2 0.20 -6.71 11.37
N GLN A 3 -0.05 -7.78 10.64
CA GLN A 3 0.70 -9.04 10.72
C GLN A 3 0.98 -9.55 9.30
N LEU A 4 2.00 -10.38 9.16
CA LEU A 4 2.30 -10.99 7.85
C LEU A 4 1.09 -11.78 7.34
N ALA A 5 0.77 -11.59 6.07
CA ALA A 5 -0.28 -12.33 5.41
C ALA A 5 0.07 -13.82 5.31
N THR A 6 -0.94 -14.65 5.36
CA THR A 6 -0.86 -16.10 5.13
C THR A 6 -1.59 -16.47 3.85
N LYS A 7 -1.42 -17.69 3.38
CA LYS A 7 -2.12 -18.18 2.19
C LYS A 7 -3.64 -18.08 2.30
N ALA A 8 -4.18 -18.20 3.52
CA ALA A 8 -5.61 -18.11 3.78
C ALA A 8 -6.19 -16.69 3.56
N ASP A 9 -5.36 -15.66 3.59
CA ASP A 9 -5.79 -14.26 3.50
C ASP A 9 -5.99 -13.78 2.05
N ARG A 10 -5.60 -14.58 1.04
CA ARG A 10 -5.62 -14.17 -0.37
C ARG A 10 -7.00 -13.72 -0.86
N GLY A 11 -8.06 -14.42 -0.50
CA GLY A 11 -9.42 -14.05 -0.91
C GLY A 11 -9.83 -12.67 -0.40
N ALA A 12 -9.59 -12.42 0.88
CA ALA A 12 -9.91 -11.12 1.50
C ALA A 12 -9.04 -9.98 0.96
N VAL A 13 -7.75 -10.23 0.73
CA VAL A 13 -6.86 -9.23 0.10
C VAL A 13 -7.34 -8.87 -1.30
N ASN A 14 -7.72 -9.86 -2.13
CA ASN A 14 -8.27 -9.61 -3.46
C ASN A 14 -9.57 -8.83 -3.42
N GLU A 15 -10.44 -9.10 -2.46
CA GLU A 15 -11.69 -8.34 -2.29
C GLU A 15 -11.39 -6.85 -2.05
N ILE A 16 -10.52 -6.54 -1.09
CA ILE A 16 -10.15 -5.15 -0.78
C ILE A 16 -9.40 -4.51 -1.96
N ALA A 17 -8.48 -5.24 -2.59
CA ALA A 17 -7.72 -4.76 -3.74
C ALA A 17 -8.65 -4.40 -4.91
N ARG A 18 -9.69 -5.18 -5.18
CA ARG A 18 -10.69 -4.85 -6.21
C ARG A 18 -11.45 -3.56 -5.92
N GLN A 19 -11.78 -3.28 -4.66
CA GLN A 19 -12.45 -2.03 -4.28
C GLN A 19 -11.59 -0.81 -4.64
N VAL A 20 -10.30 -0.85 -4.33
CA VAL A 20 -9.35 0.23 -4.67
C VAL A 20 -9.10 0.29 -6.18
N HIS A 21 -8.93 -0.85 -6.83
CA HIS A 21 -8.68 -0.93 -8.26
C HIS A 21 -9.84 -0.37 -9.08
N ALA A 22 -11.08 -0.57 -8.65
CA ALA A 22 -12.26 0.02 -9.30
C ALA A 22 -12.18 1.55 -9.38
N LEU A 23 -11.64 2.21 -8.36
CA LEU A 23 -11.39 3.65 -8.36
C LEU A 23 -10.31 4.03 -9.38
N HIS A 24 -9.23 3.26 -9.47
CA HIS A 24 -8.17 3.50 -10.46
C HIS A 24 -8.70 3.36 -11.89
N VAL A 25 -9.55 2.39 -12.16
CA VAL A 25 -10.21 2.22 -13.47
C VAL A 25 -11.11 3.42 -13.78
N GLU A 26 -11.86 3.92 -12.80
CA GLU A 26 -12.70 5.11 -12.95
C GLU A 26 -11.88 6.36 -13.27
N TRP A 27 -10.76 6.59 -12.56
CA TRP A 27 -9.91 7.76 -12.77
C TRP A 27 -9.04 7.69 -14.02
N ARG A 28 -8.56 6.50 -14.35
CA ARG A 28 -7.62 6.28 -15.45
C ARG A 28 -8.00 5.04 -16.27
N PRO A 29 -9.15 5.09 -16.97
CA PRO A 29 -9.57 3.97 -17.84
C PRO A 29 -8.63 3.74 -19.03
N ASP A 30 -7.77 4.72 -19.32
CA ASP A 30 -6.69 4.61 -20.31
C ASP A 30 -5.52 3.75 -19.84
N LEU A 31 -5.34 3.57 -18.52
CA LEU A 31 -4.25 2.79 -17.93
C LEU A 31 -4.70 1.48 -17.27
N TYR A 32 -5.90 1.45 -16.72
CA TYR A 32 -6.37 0.34 -15.92
C TYR A 32 -7.64 -0.26 -16.49
N CYS A 33 -7.75 -1.58 -16.38
CA CYS A 33 -8.97 -2.34 -16.72
C CYS A 33 -9.34 -3.23 -15.53
N MET A 34 -10.62 -3.60 -15.46
CA MET A 34 -11.12 -4.51 -14.42
C MET A 34 -10.56 -5.91 -14.62
N VAL A 35 -10.17 -6.53 -13.50
CA VAL A 35 -9.71 -7.92 -13.43
C VAL A 35 -10.35 -8.62 -12.23
N GLU A 36 -10.43 -9.93 -12.26
CA GLU A 36 -11.01 -10.70 -11.14
C GLU A 36 -10.08 -10.73 -9.94
N GLU A 37 -8.78 -10.90 -10.17
CA GLU A 37 -7.77 -11.01 -9.12
C GLU A 37 -6.58 -10.07 -9.38
N LEU A 38 -6.33 -9.15 -8.46
CA LEU A 38 -5.12 -8.31 -8.44
C LEU A 38 -3.92 -9.12 -7.92
N TYR A 39 -4.22 -10.10 -7.06
CA TYR A 39 -3.28 -11.02 -6.44
C TYR A 39 -3.60 -12.46 -6.84
N PRO A 40 -3.29 -12.88 -8.07
CA PRO A 40 -3.37 -14.28 -8.43
C PRO A 40 -2.40 -15.09 -7.56
N GLN A 41 -2.62 -16.42 -7.49
CA GLN A 41 -1.91 -17.29 -6.56
C GLN A 41 -0.38 -17.14 -6.62
N GLU A 42 0.19 -17.00 -7.81
CA GLU A 42 1.63 -16.84 -8.02
C GLU A 42 2.14 -15.52 -7.40
N ARG A 43 1.54 -14.38 -7.77
CA ARG A 43 1.92 -13.07 -7.23
C ARG A 43 1.75 -13.01 -5.71
N PHE A 44 0.65 -13.52 -5.20
CA PHE A 44 0.38 -13.56 -3.76
C PHE A 44 1.42 -14.38 -3.03
N GLY A 45 1.76 -15.56 -3.57
CA GLY A 45 2.80 -16.43 -3.02
C GLY A 45 4.17 -15.77 -2.98
N GLU A 46 4.55 -15.04 -4.03
CA GLU A 46 5.79 -14.27 -4.06
C GLU A 46 5.83 -13.16 -2.99
N CYS A 47 4.74 -12.42 -2.82
CA CYS A 47 4.65 -11.37 -1.79
C CYS A 47 4.79 -11.95 -0.38
N ILE A 48 4.21 -13.12 -0.13
CA ILE A 48 4.35 -13.83 1.16
C ILE A 48 5.80 -14.30 1.34
N ALA A 49 6.38 -14.95 0.35
CA ALA A 49 7.75 -15.48 0.42
C ALA A 49 8.76 -14.37 0.69
N LYS A 50 8.57 -13.19 0.10
CA LYS A 50 9.38 -11.99 0.32
C LYS A 50 9.03 -11.23 1.61
N ARG A 51 8.02 -11.67 2.36
CA ARG A 51 7.53 -11.02 3.60
C ARG A 51 7.17 -9.55 3.39
N GLN A 52 6.53 -9.24 2.28
CA GLN A 52 6.17 -7.88 1.87
C GLN A 52 4.69 -7.56 2.09
N LEU A 53 3.83 -8.57 2.21
CA LEU A 53 2.40 -8.39 2.34
C LEU A 53 1.96 -8.58 3.80
N TYR A 54 1.28 -7.57 4.31
CA TYR A 54 0.74 -7.51 5.67
C TYR A 54 -0.77 -7.33 5.62
N VAL A 55 -1.47 -7.90 6.60
CA VAL A 55 -2.92 -7.74 6.76
C VAL A 55 -3.26 -7.19 8.13
N ALA A 56 -4.27 -6.36 8.20
CA ALA A 56 -4.91 -5.92 9.43
C ALA A 56 -6.13 -6.79 9.71
N LYS A 57 -6.22 -7.35 10.90
CA LYS A 57 -7.33 -8.23 11.30
C LYS A 57 -8.06 -7.68 12.52
N ILE A 58 -9.39 -7.76 12.49
CA ILE A 58 -10.27 -7.53 13.63
C ILE A 58 -11.11 -8.79 13.80
N GLU A 59 -11.09 -9.38 15.00
CA GLU A 59 -11.80 -10.63 15.31
C GLU A 59 -11.54 -11.75 14.28
N GLY A 60 -10.30 -11.83 13.80
CA GLY A 60 -9.88 -12.83 12.80
C GLY A 60 -10.20 -12.49 11.35
N ASN A 61 -10.99 -11.44 11.09
CA ASN A 61 -11.34 -11.01 9.75
C ASN A 61 -10.35 -9.97 9.22
N VAL A 62 -9.91 -10.13 7.97
CA VAL A 62 -9.07 -9.15 7.30
C VAL A 62 -9.88 -7.92 6.96
N VAL A 63 -9.49 -6.77 7.50
CA VAL A 63 -10.15 -5.47 7.27
C VAL A 63 -9.29 -4.49 6.49
N GLY A 64 -8.03 -4.84 6.25
CA GLY A 64 -7.11 -4.02 5.47
C GLY A 64 -5.85 -4.79 5.13
N TYR A 65 -5.06 -4.26 4.19
CA TYR A 65 -3.75 -4.82 3.87
C TYR A 65 -2.76 -3.72 3.47
N ALA A 66 -1.48 -4.05 3.55
CA ALA A 66 -0.38 -3.22 3.08
C ALA A 66 0.65 -4.05 2.32
N LEU A 67 1.09 -3.56 1.18
CA LEU A 67 2.23 -4.09 0.44
C LEU A 67 3.42 -3.15 0.68
N LEU A 68 4.44 -3.66 1.37
CA LEU A 68 5.60 -2.90 1.81
C LEU A 68 6.86 -3.47 1.19
N VAL A 69 7.64 -2.61 0.53
CA VAL A 69 8.90 -3.00 -0.12
C VAL A 69 10.04 -2.16 0.42
N ILE A 70 11.11 -2.82 0.87
CA ILE A 70 12.31 -2.14 1.35
C ILE A 70 13.30 -2.00 0.20
N ARG A 71 13.84 -0.80 0.05
CA ARG A 71 14.87 -0.49 -0.95
C ARG A 71 16.05 0.19 -0.29
N ASP A 72 17.25 -0.32 -0.56
CA ASP A 72 18.50 0.35 -0.23
C ASP A 72 18.92 1.22 -1.42
N ILE A 73 18.96 2.52 -1.21
CA ILE A 73 19.36 3.49 -2.22
C ILE A 73 20.85 3.77 -2.04
N CYS A 74 21.63 3.28 -3.00
CA CYS A 74 23.08 3.43 -2.99
C CYS A 74 23.54 3.65 -4.45
N GLN A 75 23.55 4.91 -4.86
CA GLN A 75 23.94 5.30 -6.22
C GLN A 75 24.79 6.58 -6.17
N SER A 76 25.60 6.80 -7.22
CA SER A 76 26.46 7.97 -7.31
C SER A 76 25.66 9.27 -7.23
N GLY A 77 26.13 10.21 -6.40
CA GLY A 77 25.50 11.51 -6.22
C GLY A 77 24.29 11.52 -5.27
N VAL A 78 23.97 10.38 -4.67
CA VAL A 78 22.86 10.26 -3.71
C VAL A 78 23.38 9.81 -2.35
N VAL A 79 22.94 10.46 -1.29
CA VAL A 79 23.26 10.02 0.08
C VAL A 79 22.66 8.64 0.30
N PRO A 80 23.47 7.62 0.69
CA PRO A 80 22.94 6.28 0.93
C PRO A 80 21.87 6.30 2.03
N HIS A 81 20.74 5.68 1.73
CA HIS A 81 19.63 5.57 2.69
C HIS A 81 18.73 4.38 2.38
N ARG A 82 17.94 3.96 3.36
CA ARG A 82 16.98 2.87 3.23
C ARG A 82 15.57 3.43 3.27
N VAL A 83 14.76 3.01 2.31
CA VAL A 83 13.36 3.45 2.15
C VAL A 83 12.42 2.26 2.30
N MET A 84 11.36 2.41 3.09
CA MET A 84 10.21 1.53 3.00
C MET A 84 9.18 2.18 2.08
N GLU A 85 8.95 1.56 0.95
CA GLU A 85 7.96 1.97 -0.04
C GLU A 85 6.63 1.29 0.27
N ILE A 86 5.62 2.10 0.56
CA ILE A 86 4.24 1.64 0.71
C ILE A 86 3.65 1.59 -0.69
N GLN A 87 3.69 0.42 -1.31
CA GLN A 87 3.14 0.26 -2.66
C GLN A 87 1.63 0.25 -2.66
N GLU A 88 1.03 -0.37 -1.64
CA GLU A 88 -0.41 -0.40 -1.43
C GLU A 88 -0.72 -0.29 0.06
N LEU A 89 -1.74 0.47 0.40
CA LEU A 89 -2.34 0.54 1.72
C LEU A 89 -3.84 0.71 1.53
N ALA A 90 -4.62 -0.25 1.96
CA ALA A 90 -6.05 -0.25 1.75
C ALA A 90 -6.82 -0.79 2.96
N VAL A 91 -7.99 -0.21 3.20
CA VAL A 91 -8.96 -0.64 4.21
C VAL A 91 -10.25 -1.01 3.48
N HIS A 92 -10.82 -2.14 3.83
CA HIS A 92 -12.11 -2.60 3.30
C HIS A 92 -13.17 -1.49 3.47
N GLU A 93 -13.96 -1.24 2.42
CA GLU A 93 -14.91 -0.12 2.40
C GLU A 93 -15.87 -0.11 3.61
N ALA A 94 -16.36 -1.27 4.02
CA ALA A 94 -17.24 -1.40 5.19
C ALA A 94 -16.54 -1.09 6.54
N ALA A 95 -15.21 -1.10 6.57
CA ALA A 95 -14.41 -0.84 7.76
C ALA A 95 -13.77 0.56 7.77
N GLN A 96 -13.96 1.35 6.72
CA GLN A 96 -13.45 2.72 6.63
C GLN A 96 -14.16 3.65 7.61
N GLY A 97 -13.49 4.76 7.97
CA GLY A 97 -14.06 5.76 8.89
C GLY A 97 -13.94 5.43 10.38
N HIS A 98 -13.28 4.33 10.75
CA HIS A 98 -13.10 3.88 12.14
C HIS A 98 -11.65 3.96 12.64
N GLY A 99 -10.79 4.71 11.94
CA GLY A 99 -9.39 4.91 12.37
C GLY A 99 -8.42 3.77 11.99
N ILE A 100 -8.89 2.72 11.32
CA ILE A 100 -8.08 1.54 10.97
C ILE A 100 -6.87 1.93 10.12
N GLY A 101 -7.05 2.79 9.12
CA GLY A 101 -5.94 3.26 8.29
C GLY A 101 -4.86 3.98 9.09
N THR A 102 -5.24 4.77 10.09
CA THR A 102 -4.31 5.47 11.00
C THR A 102 -3.54 4.49 11.88
N GLU A 103 -4.21 3.48 12.42
CA GLU A 103 -3.56 2.40 13.17
C GLU A 103 -2.59 1.62 12.30
N MET A 104 -3.00 1.23 11.08
CA MET A 104 -2.12 0.56 10.12
C MET A 104 -0.89 1.41 9.79
N MET A 105 -1.05 2.72 9.61
CA MET A 105 0.07 3.62 9.35
C MET A 105 1.02 3.72 10.56
N GLY A 106 0.48 3.65 11.77
CA GLY A 106 1.26 3.53 13.00
C GLY A 106 2.13 2.28 13.00
N ASP A 107 1.55 1.14 12.66
CA ASP A 107 2.27 -0.14 12.56
C ASP A 107 3.33 -0.13 11.44
N VAL A 108 3.04 0.50 10.30
CA VAL A 108 4.02 0.69 9.22
C VAL A 108 5.24 1.46 9.72
N ARG A 109 5.05 2.51 10.53
CA ARG A 109 6.17 3.25 11.14
C ARG A 109 7.00 2.39 12.10
N VAL A 110 6.32 1.55 12.89
CA VAL A 110 7.02 0.60 13.78
C VAL A 110 7.85 -0.38 12.97
N LEU A 111 7.28 -0.95 11.90
CA LEU A 111 8.00 -1.84 10.98
C LEU A 111 9.18 -1.12 10.32
N ALA A 112 8.99 0.09 9.82
CA ALA A 112 10.05 0.86 9.19
C ALA A 112 11.23 1.08 10.13
N LYS A 113 10.97 1.42 11.40
CA LYS A 113 12.01 1.55 12.44
C LYS A 113 12.72 0.22 12.72
N ALA A 114 11.95 -0.87 12.82
CA ALA A 114 12.50 -2.20 13.05
C ALA A 114 13.45 -2.65 11.92
N PHE A 115 13.10 -2.30 10.67
CA PHE A 115 13.94 -2.55 9.50
C PHE A 115 15.00 -1.48 9.25
N ARG A 116 15.16 -0.52 10.15
CA ARG A 116 16.14 0.59 10.06
C ARG A 116 15.98 1.41 8.78
N CYS A 117 14.74 1.67 8.39
CA CYS A 117 14.45 2.56 7.27
C CYS A 117 14.56 4.02 7.72
N ASP A 118 15.14 4.83 6.86
CA ASP A 118 15.30 6.28 7.07
C ASP A 118 14.05 7.04 6.65
N GLN A 119 13.30 6.49 5.70
CA GLN A 119 12.15 7.15 5.08
C GLN A 119 11.02 6.16 4.79
N LEU A 120 9.78 6.67 4.83
CA LEU A 120 8.61 6.08 4.20
C LEU A 120 8.35 6.82 2.89
N LYS A 121 7.99 6.09 1.84
CA LYS A 121 7.65 6.63 0.53
C LYS A 121 6.37 5.99 0.03
N LEU A 122 5.53 6.76 -0.62
CA LEU A 122 4.35 6.27 -1.35
C LEU A 122 4.06 7.14 -2.56
N GLY A 123 3.25 6.62 -3.46
CA GLY A 123 2.69 7.36 -4.57
C GLY A 123 1.16 7.45 -4.44
N GLY A 124 0.56 8.39 -5.12
CA GLY A 124 -0.89 8.55 -5.17
C GLY A 124 -1.34 9.37 -6.36
N TYR A 125 -2.55 9.12 -6.82
CA TYR A 125 -3.17 9.92 -7.88
C TYR A 125 -3.79 11.18 -7.31
N PRO A 126 -3.66 12.34 -7.99
CA PRO A 126 -4.28 13.61 -7.55
C PRO A 126 -5.81 13.50 -7.36
N GLN A 127 -6.47 12.66 -8.13
CA GLN A 127 -7.90 12.41 -8.04
C GLN A 127 -8.31 11.76 -6.71
N ASN A 128 -7.38 11.07 -6.05
CA ASN A 128 -7.61 10.46 -4.74
C ASN A 128 -7.38 11.48 -3.62
N GLU A 129 -8.17 12.53 -3.59
CA GLU A 129 -8.05 13.60 -2.59
C GLU A 129 -8.17 13.09 -1.16
N ARG A 130 -9.01 12.08 -0.94
CA ARG A 130 -9.20 11.46 0.38
C ARG A 130 -7.91 10.81 0.88
N ALA A 131 -7.23 10.04 0.03
CA ALA A 131 -5.98 9.41 0.38
C ALA A 131 -4.87 10.45 0.59
N ILE A 132 -4.79 11.48 -0.25
CA ILE A 132 -3.81 12.56 -0.10
C ILE A 132 -3.97 13.26 1.24
N ARG A 133 -5.19 13.66 1.61
CA ARG A 133 -5.47 14.25 2.94
C ARG A 133 -5.10 13.32 4.09
N PHE A 134 -5.37 12.02 3.94
CA PHE A 134 -4.98 11.01 4.92
C PHE A 134 -3.45 10.94 5.09
N TYR A 135 -2.71 10.94 3.98
CA TYR A 135 -1.25 10.91 4.03
C TYR A 135 -0.66 12.19 4.62
N GLU A 136 -1.16 13.35 4.23
CA GLU A 136 -0.75 14.65 4.79
C GLU A 136 -1.02 14.71 6.30
N ALA A 137 -2.19 14.27 6.76
CA ALA A 137 -2.53 14.17 8.17
C ALA A 137 -1.61 13.20 8.93
N ASN A 138 -1.01 12.25 8.24
CA ASN A 138 -0.02 11.31 8.77
C ASN A 138 1.45 11.79 8.60
N GLY A 139 1.67 13.04 8.21
CA GLY A 139 2.99 13.66 8.15
C GLY A 139 3.73 13.48 6.82
N PHE A 140 3.07 12.95 5.80
CA PHE A 140 3.65 12.89 4.46
C PHE A 140 3.57 14.25 3.77
N MET A 141 4.55 14.54 2.94
CA MET A 141 4.60 15.72 2.08
C MET A 141 4.94 15.32 0.66
N ILE A 142 4.51 16.12 -0.30
CA ILE A 142 4.83 15.89 -1.71
C ILE A 142 6.35 16.05 -1.88
N ARG A 143 6.95 15.01 -2.47
CA ARG A 143 8.39 14.97 -2.77
C ARG A 143 8.69 15.22 -4.24
N SER A 144 7.87 14.68 -5.13
CA SER A 144 8.05 14.74 -6.58
C SER A 144 6.70 14.65 -7.27
N ILE A 145 6.67 15.02 -8.53
CA ILE A 145 5.48 14.94 -9.38
C ILE A 145 5.82 14.11 -10.60
N ASP A 146 5.00 13.11 -10.92
CA ASP A 146 5.04 12.39 -12.18
C ASP A 146 4.14 13.07 -13.20
N MET A 147 4.65 13.29 -14.39
CA MET A 147 3.92 13.92 -15.48
C MET A 147 3.90 13.00 -16.70
N GLN A 148 2.80 13.02 -17.45
CA GLN A 148 2.58 12.15 -18.60
C GLN A 148 2.02 12.96 -19.77
N GLN A 149 2.42 12.58 -20.98
CA GLN A 149 1.84 13.07 -22.22
C GLN A 149 1.59 11.88 -23.15
N SER A 150 0.37 11.79 -23.71
CA SER A 150 0.07 10.84 -24.80
C SER A 150 0.59 11.35 -26.11
N ILE A 151 1.13 10.46 -26.94
CA ILE A 151 1.66 10.76 -28.28
C ILE A 151 0.67 10.23 -29.33
#